data_ada7476a658ca3ffe30bc377eb6bb729
#
_entry.id   ada7476a658ca3ffe30bc377eb6bb729
#
_cell.length_a   1.000
_cell.length_b   1.000
_cell.length_c   1.000
_cell.angle_alpha   90.00
_cell.angle_beta   90.00
_cell.angle_gamma   90.00
#
_symmetry.space_group_name_H-M   'P 1'
#
loop_
_entity.id
_entity.type
_entity.pdbx_description
1 polymer ?
#
loop_
_entity_poly.entity_id
_entity_poly.type
_entity_poly.pdbx_seq_one_letter_code
_entity_poly.pdbx_strand_id
1 'polypeptide(L)'
;VMLVTADTGGRVFFHVGGGGEVKKNLLLKMGQKYGISFTENDVKRFSVMNSFGTPMTQLLEYVRGDEKIRKKIDASTPGIPLDSLNNQLGDWVAYGWNEKQIFQQQNSIPKENWCRIAIKADGQANYKVIKRVIQVFQDRNLNSFNLITNMETEKTE
;
A
#
# COMPACT_ATOMS: atom_id res chain seq x y z
N VAL A 1 -3.70 -8.37 -6.52
CA VAL A 1 -3.41 -8.50 -5.09
C VAL A 1 -3.24 -7.12 -4.45
N MET A 2 -3.63 -7.01 -3.22
CA MET A 2 -3.34 -5.84 -2.40
C MET A 2 -2.26 -6.26 -1.40
N LEU A 3 -1.14 -5.55 -1.41
CA LEU A 3 0.06 -5.98 -0.71
C LEU A 3 0.60 -4.89 0.20
N VAL A 4 0.86 -5.24 1.45
CA VAL A 4 1.59 -4.40 2.39
C VAL A 4 2.91 -5.10 2.68
N THR A 5 4.01 -4.38 2.55
CA THR A 5 5.35 -4.93 2.79
C THR A 5 5.99 -4.20 3.96
N ALA A 6 6.54 -4.97 4.90
CA ALA A 6 7.34 -4.43 6.00
C ALA A 6 8.80 -4.81 5.77
N ASP A 7 9.69 -3.83 5.72
CA ASP A 7 11.12 -4.08 5.50
C ASP A 7 11.89 -4.22 6.82
N THR A 8 13.18 -4.48 6.71
CA THR A 8 14.05 -4.70 7.88
C THR A 8 14.20 -3.45 8.75
N GLY A 9 14.00 -2.28 8.17
CA GLY A 9 14.07 -1.00 8.91
C GLY A 9 12.75 -0.60 9.57
N GLY A 10 11.72 -1.45 9.49
CA GLY A 10 10.42 -1.14 10.05
C GLY A 10 9.57 -0.24 9.19
N ARG A 11 9.96 -0.01 7.94
CA ARG A 11 9.20 0.82 7.03
C ARG A 11 8.14 -0.02 6.33
N VAL A 12 7.00 0.59 6.06
CA VAL A 12 5.85 -0.08 5.46
C VAL A 12 5.56 0.53 4.10
N PHE A 13 5.34 -0.33 3.12
CA PHE A 13 5.05 0.02 1.73
C PHE A 13 3.72 -0.59 1.32
N PHE A 14 3.05 0.01 0.37
CA PHE A 14 1.74 -0.41 -0.08
C PHE A 14 1.71 -0.55 -1.60
N HIS A 15 0.97 -1.57 -2.06
CA HIS A 15 0.71 -1.79 -3.47
C HIS A 15 -0.68 -2.36 -3.65
N VAL A 16 -1.39 -1.89 -4.65
CA VAL A 16 -2.64 -2.50 -5.10
C VAL A 16 -2.54 -2.77 -6.59
N GLY A 17 -2.76 -4.02 -6.97
CA GLY A 17 -2.76 -4.41 -8.37
C GLY A 17 -4.12 -4.17 -9.01
N GLY A 18 -4.18 -4.41 -10.32
CA GLY A 18 -5.39 -4.25 -11.11
C GLY A 18 -5.36 -2.97 -11.92
N GLY A 19 -6.42 -2.66 -12.60
CA GLY A 19 -6.48 -1.59 -13.58
C GLY A 19 -6.29 -0.19 -13.01
N GLY A 20 -6.01 0.75 -13.91
CA GLY A 20 -5.79 2.15 -13.54
C GLY A 20 -6.99 2.80 -12.88
N GLU A 21 -8.19 2.28 -13.12
CA GLU A 21 -9.42 2.80 -12.50
C GLU A 21 -9.39 2.69 -10.97
N VAL A 22 -8.95 1.55 -10.45
CA VAL A 22 -8.82 1.33 -9.01
C VAL A 22 -7.83 2.31 -8.42
N LYS A 23 -6.64 2.41 -9.02
CA LYS A 23 -5.59 3.30 -8.54
C LYS A 23 -5.99 4.77 -8.63
N LYS A 24 -6.67 5.16 -9.71
CA LYS A 24 -7.17 6.52 -9.88
C LYS A 24 -8.12 6.89 -8.75
N ASN A 25 -9.15 6.07 -8.54
CA ASN A 25 -10.16 6.37 -7.54
C ASN A 25 -9.57 6.36 -6.13
N LEU A 26 -8.65 5.43 -5.87
CA LEU A 26 -7.96 5.36 -4.59
C LEU A 26 -7.16 6.64 -4.32
N LEU A 27 -6.36 7.07 -5.30
CA LEU A 27 -5.55 8.27 -5.14
C LEU A 27 -6.41 9.52 -4.91
N LEU A 28 -7.50 9.65 -5.66
CA LEU A 28 -8.39 10.81 -5.52
C LEU A 28 -9.08 10.83 -4.17
N LYS A 29 -9.48 9.68 -3.63
CA LYS A 29 -10.06 9.60 -2.29
C LYS A 29 -9.06 9.97 -1.22
N MET A 30 -7.83 9.50 -1.33
CA MET A 30 -6.79 9.88 -0.38
C MET A 30 -6.47 11.37 -0.45
N GLY A 31 -6.43 11.92 -1.67
CA GLY A 31 -6.24 13.35 -1.85
C GLY A 31 -7.35 14.16 -1.21
N GLN A 32 -8.59 13.72 -1.38
CA GLN A 32 -9.74 14.39 -0.78
C GLN A 32 -9.65 14.38 0.76
N LYS A 33 -9.29 13.25 1.33
CA LYS A 33 -9.16 13.13 2.78
C LYS A 33 -8.03 13.99 3.34
N TYR A 34 -6.90 14.04 2.66
CA TYR A 34 -5.70 14.71 3.16
C TYR A 34 -5.47 16.10 2.56
N GLY A 35 -6.43 16.61 1.80
CA GLY A 35 -6.36 17.97 1.27
C GLY A 35 -5.35 18.18 0.16
N ILE A 36 -5.11 17.16 -0.65
CA ILE A 36 -4.15 17.22 -1.77
C ILE A 36 -4.90 17.11 -3.08
N SER A 37 -4.67 18.07 -3.97
CA SER A 37 -5.27 18.05 -5.31
C SER A 37 -4.31 17.39 -6.31
N PHE A 38 -4.69 16.21 -6.78
CA PHE A 38 -3.90 15.49 -7.79
C PHE A 38 -4.43 15.83 -9.19
N THR A 39 -3.50 16.13 -10.10
CA THR A 39 -3.85 16.40 -11.50
C THR A 39 -4.04 15.10 -12.27
N GLU A 40 -4.58 15.19 -13.50
CA GLU A 40 -4.70 14.01 -14.36
C GLU A 40 -3.33 13.35 -14.62
N ASN A 41 -2.29 14.16 -14.78
CA ASN A 41 -0.95 13.64 -14.98
C ASN A 41 -0.44 12.90 -13.73
N ASP A 42 -0.72 13.43 -12.56
CA ASP A 42 -0.38 12.75 -11.29
C ASP A 42 -1.06 11.38 -11.22
N VAL A 43 -2.32 11.31 -11.58
CA VAL A 43 -3.08 10.07 -11.60
C VAL A 43 -2.47 9.06 -12.56
N LYS A 44 -2.10 9.49 -13.75
CA LYS A 44 -1.45 8.62 -14.75
C LYS A 44 -0.13 8.07 -14.22
N ARG A 45 0.69 8.92 -13.62
CA ARG A 45 1.97 8.50 -13.07
C ARG A 45 1.80 7.52 -11.91
N PHE A 46 0.83 7.78 -11.03
CA PHE A 46 0.53 6.89 -9.92
C PHE A 46 0.03 5.52 -10.41
N SER A 47 -0.78 5.50 -11.45
CA SER A 47 -1.40 4.27 -11.95
C SER A 47 -0.38 3.25 -12.48
N VAL A 48 0.81 3.70 -12.87
CA VAL A 48 1.88 2.80 -13.36
C VAL A 48 2.96 2.55 -12.32
N MET A 49 2.81 3.11 -11.11
CA MET A 49 3.75 2.85 -10.02
C MET A 49 3.52 1.47 -9.42
N ASN A 50 4.60 0.89 -8.91
CA ASN A 50 4.52 -0.33 -8.12
C ASN A 50 4.23 0.03 -6.66
N SER A 51 4.95 -0.53 -5.71
CA SER A 51 4.76 -0.18 -4.30
C SER A 51 5.37 1.18 -3.99
N PHE A 52 4.84 1.83 -2.97
CA PHE A 52 5.38 3.09 -2.46
C PHE A 52 5.28 3.09 -0.94
N GLY A 53 6.11 3.89 -0.30
CA GLY A 53 6.19 3.93 1.15
C GLY A 53 6.36 5.34 1.70
N THR A 54 5.65 6.31 1.14
CA THR A 54 5.77 7.70 1.60
C THR A 54 4.58 8.12 2.43
N PRO A 55 4.80 9.00 3.43
CA PRO A 55 3.68 9.74 4.02
C PRO A 55 2.98 10.60 2.97
N MET A 56 1.73 10.95 3.23
CA MET A 56 0.96 11.78 2.30
C MET A 56 1.66 13.13 2.01
N THR A 57 2.40 13.66 2.96
CA THR A 57 3.14 14.92 2.77
C THR A 57 4.24 14.83 1.71
N GLN A 58 4.73 13.62 1.42
CA GLN A 58 5.78 13.40 0.42
C GLN A 58 5.27 12.74 -0.86
N LEU A 59 4.01 12.32 -0.87
CA LEU A 59 3.50 11.52 -1.98
C LEU A 59 3.50 12.30 -3.30
N LEU A 60 3.09 13.57 -3.28
CA LEU A 60 3.03 14.36 -4.49
C LEU A 60 4.41 14.52 -5.14
N GLU A 61 5.42 14.81 -4.33
CA GLU A 61 6.80 14.89 -4.79
C GLU A 61 7.28 13.56 -5.35
N TYR A 62 6.93 12.48 -4.70
CA TYR A 62 7.29 11.13 -5.14
C TYR A 62 6.65 10.79 -6.48
N VAL A 63 5.35 11.06 -6.63
CA VAL A 63 4.62 10.78 -7.87
C VAL A 63 5.20 11.59 -9.03
N ARG A 64 5.50 12.87 -8.80
CA ARG A 64 6.03 13.77 -9.82
C ARG A 64 7.52 13.61 -10.09
N GLY A 65 8.23 12.92 -9.20
CA GLY A 65 9.67 12.76 -9.32
C GLY A 65 10.09 11.78 -10.40
N ASP A 66 11.29 11.96 -10.92
CA ASP A 66 11.94 11.00 -11.78
C ASP A 66 12.52 9.85 -10.91
N GLU A 67 13.16 8.90 -11.57
CA GLU A 67 13.74 7.75 -10.87
C GLU A 67 14.77 8.17 -9.81
N LYS A 68 15.57 9.18 -10.10
CA LYS A 68 16.58 9.67 -9.16
C LYS A 68 15.97 10.27 -7.91
N ILE A 69 14.91 11.09 -8.09
CA ILE A 69 14.18 11.69 -6.98
C ILE A 69 13.50 10.62 -6.14
N ARG A 70 12.87 9.66 -6.79
CA ARG A 70 12.20 8.55 -6.09
C ARG A 70 13.17 7.70 -5.28
N LYS A 71 14.34 7.39 -5.82
CA LYS A 71 15.37 6.66 -5.08
C LYS A 71 15.83 7.42 -3.85
N LYS A 72 15.99 8.73 -3.98
CA LYS A 72 16.38 9.58 -2.86
C LYS A 72 15.33 9.57 -1.76
N ILE A 73 14.05 9.68 -2.13
CA ILE A 73 12.95 9.62 -1.18
C ILE A 73 12.89 8.24 -0.53
N ASP A 74 12.98 7.17 -1.32
CA ASP A 74 12.96 5.81 -0.80
C ASP A 74 14.08 5.55 0.21
N ALA A 75 15.24 6.18 0.03
CA ALA A 75 16.37 6.02 0.94
C ALA A 75 16.14 6.69 2.30
N SER A 76 15.30 7.72 2.36
CA SER A 76 15.11 8.53 3.55
C SER A 76 13.69 8.48 4.15
N THR A 77 12.73 7.91 3.45
CA THR A 77 11.34 7.89 3.91
C THR A 77 11.19 7.05 5.19
N PRO A 78 10.31 7.47 6.11
CA PRO A 78 9.97 6.64 7.28
C PRO A 78 8.99 5.51 6.96
N GLY A 79 8.56 5.38 5.69
CA GLY A 79 7.48 4.49 5.31
C GLY A 79 6.12 5.14 5.48
N ILE A 80 5.06 4.39 5.19
CA ILE A 80 3.69 4.89 5.39
C ILE A 80 3.39 4.90 6.89
N PRO A 81 2.93 6.04 7.44
CA PRO A 81 2.54 6.10 8.85
C PRO A 81 1.40 5.14 9.18
N LEU A 82 1.52 4.44 10.31
CA LEU A 82 0.52 3.47 10.74
C LEU A 82 0.24 3.52 12.24
N ASP A 83 0.69 4.55 12.93
CA ASP A 83 0.38 4.70 14.35
C ASP A 83 -1.05 5.18 14.57
N SER A 84 -1.53 5.07 15.81
CA SER A 84 -2.94 5.35 16.12
C SER A 84 -3.34 6.80 15.89
N LEU A 85 -2.40 7.72 15.93
CA LEU A 85 -2.68 9.15 15.75
C LEU A 85 -2.59 9.59 14.28
N ASN A 86 -1.91 8.81 13.45
CA ASN A 86 -1.70 9.14 12.04
C ASN A 86 -1.66 7.85 11.22
N ASN A 87 -2.79 7.19 11.16
CA ASN A 87 -2.89 5.87 10.52
C ASN A 87 -3.21 6.00 9.03
N GLN A 88 -2.25 6.46 8.26
CA GLN A 88 -2.40 6.59 6.81
C GLN A 88 -2.49 5.21 6.14
N LEU A 89 -1.76 4.22 6.65
CA LEU A 89 -1.85 2.87 6.11
C LEU A 89 -3.28 2.33 6.19
N GLY A 90 -3.96 2.56 7.31
CA GLY A 90 -5.34 2.13 7.47
C GLY A 90 -6.25 2.71 6.40
N ASP A 91 -6.05 3.96 6.03
CA ASP A 91 -6.84 4.59 4.98
C ASP A 91 -6.52 4.00 3.59
N TRP A 92 -5.24 3.81 3.28
CA TRP A 92 -4.85 3.17 2.02
C TRP A 92 -5.46 1.79 1.88
N VAL A 93 -5.39 1.00 2.93
CA VAL A 93 -5.89 -0.37 2.92
C VAL A 93 -7.41 -0.40 2.79
N ALA A 94 -8.11 0.41 3.58
CA ALA A 94 -9.58 0.43 3.57
C ALA A 94 -10.13 0.95 2.26
N TYR A 95 -9.61 2.07 1.76
CA TYR A 95 -10.08 2.62 0.49
C TYR A 95 -9.67 1.74 -0.68
N GLY A 96 -8.46 1.18 -0.65
CA GLY A 96 -7.98 0.29 -1.71
C GLY A 96 -8.84 -0.96 -1.80
N TRP A 97 -9.15 -1.57 -0.68
CA TRP A 97 -10.03 -2.73 -0.64
C TRP A 97 -11.41 -2.41 -1.20
N ASN A 98 -11.98 -1.28 -0.76
CA ASN A 98 -13.31 -0.87 -1.22
C ASN A 98 -13.34 -0.64 -2.74
N GLU A 99 -12.32 0.01 -3.30
CA GLU A 99 -12.25 0.23 -4.74
C GLU A 99 -12.11 -1.08 -5.51
N LYS A 100 -11.35 -2.04 -4.98
CA LYS A 100 -11.24 -3.36 -5.59
C LYS A 100 -12.58 -4.10 -5.59
N GLN A 101 -13.34 -4.01 -4.50
CA GLN A 101 -14.66 -4.63 -4.42
C GLN A 101 -15.60 -4.04 -5.47
N ILE A 102 -15.63 -2.72 -5.58
CA ILE A 102 -16.47 -2.04 -6.58
C ILE A 102 -16.08 -2.48 -8.00
N PHE A 103 -14.79 -2.45 -8.30
CA PHE A 103 -14.28 -2.84 -9.62
C PHE A 103 -14.66 -4.27 -9.97
N GLN A 104 -14.46 -5.20 -9.02
CA GLN A 104 -14.74 -6.62 -9.24
C GLN A 104 -16.22 -6.87 -9.51
N GLN A 105 -17.11 -6.19 -8.76
CA GLN A 105 -18.54 -6.30 -8.97
C GLN A 105 -18.98 -5.69 -10.30
N GLN A 106 -18.49 -4.52 -10.62
CA GLN A 106 -18.85 -3.82 -11.88
C GLN A 106 -18.39 -4.56 -13.12
N ASN A 107 -17.30 -5.31 -13.03
CA ASN A 107 -16.74 -6.04 -14.14
C ASN A 107 -17.09 -7.53 -14.12
N SER A 108 -17.99 -7.93 -13.24
CA SER A 108 -18.47 -9.32 -13.12
C SER A 108 -17.33 -10.33 -12.99
N ILE A 109 -16.30 -9.97 -12.22
CA ILE A 109 -15.18 -10.87 -11.99
C ILE A 109 -15.66 -12.03 -11.12
N PRO A 110 -15.39 -13.30 -11.49
CA PRO A 110 -15.74 -14.43 -10.65
C PRO A 110 -15.08 -14.34 -9.26
N LYS A 111 -15.80 -14.76 -8.23
CA LYS A 111 -15.31 -14.65 -6.84
C LYS A 111 -13.97 -15.33 -6.61
N GLU A 112 -13.71 -16.45 -7.28
CA GLU A 112 -12.43 -17.15 -7.16
C GLU A 112 -11.25 -16.33 -7.67
N ASN A 113 -11.52 -15.30 -8.49
CA ASN A 113 -10.50 -14.41 -9.04
C ASN A 113 -10.47 -13.04 -8.36
N TRP A 114 -11.20 -12.89 -7.25
CA TRP A 114 -11.20 -11.62 -6.52
C TRP A 114 -9.86 -11.36 -5.86
N CYS A 115 -9.60 -10.08 -5.63
CA CYS A 115 -8.37 -9.60 -5.00
C CYS A 115 -8.14 -10.27 -3.65
N ARG A 116 -6.90 -10.64 -3.42
CA ARG A 116 -6.45 -11.16 -2.13
C ARG A 116 -5.56 -10.16 -1.45
N ILE A 117 -5.56 -10.20 -0.13
CA ILE A 117 -4.71 -9.34 0.69
C ILE A 117 -3.51 -10.16 1.15
N ALA A 118 -2.33 -9.56 1.04
CA ALA A 118 -1.12 -10.19 1.55
C ALA A 118 -0.31 -9.18 2.35
N ILE A 119 0.32 -9.66 3.40
CA ILE A 119 1.31 -8.92 4.19
C ILE A 119 2.63 -9.64 3.99
N LYS A 120 3.60 -8.95 3.40
CA LYS A 120 4.93 -9.51 3.18
C LYS A 120 5.91 -8.91 4.15
N ALA A 121 6.59 -9.76 4.90
CA ALA A 121 7.62 -9.33 5.83
C ALA A 121 8.97 -9.83 5.35
N ASP A 122 9.96 -8.95 5.22
CA ASP A 122 11.32 -9.35 4.95
C ASP A 122 11.84 -10.16 6.16
N GLY A 123 12.76 -11.11 5.89
CA GLY A 123 13.20 -12.08 6.88
C GLY A 123 13.62 -11.53 8.23
N GLN A 124 14.17 -10.34 8.24
CA GLN A 124 14.62 -9.67 9.46
C GLN A 124 13.69 -8.54 9.89
N ALA A 125 12.46 -8.50 9.35
CA ALA A 125 11.52 -7.44 9.66
C ALA A 125 11.15 -7.44 11.14
N ASN A 126 10.96 -6.24 11.69
CA ASN A 126 10.62 -6.05 13.09
C ASN A 126 9.22 -6.64 13.37
N TYR A 127 9.16 -7.57 14.30
CA TYR A 127 7.93 -8.24 14.67
C TYR A 127 6.86 -7.27 15.20
N LYS A 128 7.26 -6.21 15.88
CA LYS A 128 6.33 -5.19 16.38
C LYS A 128 5.61 -4.49 15.22
N VAL A 129 6.34 -4.21 14.14
CA VAL A 129 5.74 -3.57 12.97
C VAL A 129 4.74 -4.50 12.30
N ILE A 130 5.09 -5.78 12.17
CA ILE A 130 4.18 -6.77 11.57
C ILE A 130 2.90 -6.88 12.39
N LYS A 131 3.02 -6.94 13.71
CA LYS A 131 1.85 -6.96 14.60
C LYS A 131 0.99 -5.71 14.41
N ARG A 132 1.61 -4.55 14.27
CA ARG A 132 0.87 -3.31 14.05
C ARG A 132 0.16 -3.30 12.71
N VAL A 133 0.80 -3.82 11.64
CA VAL A 133 0.16 -3.94 10.34
C VAL A 133 -1.08 -4.85 10.44
N ILE A 134 -0.96 -5.98 11.10
CA ILE A 134 -2.08 -6.89 11.32
C ILE A 134 -3.20 -6.18 12.07
N GLN A 135 -2.87 -5.41 13.10
CA GLN A 135 -3.85 -4.65 13.88
C GLN A 135 -4.57 -3.63 13.01
N VAL A 136 -3.83 -2.95 12.12
CA VAL A 136 -4.42 -2.00 11.17
C VAL A 136 -5.47 -2.68 10.30
N PHE A 137 -5.18 -3.87 9.81
CA PHE A 137 -6.14 -4.63 9.01
C PHE A 137 -7.36 -5.02 9.84
N GLN A 138 -7.15 -5.54 11.05
CA GLN A 138 -8.24 -5.96 11.93
C GLN A 138 -9.14 -4.79 12.33
N ASP A 139 -8.55 -3.64 12.60
CA ASP A 139 -9.30 -2.42 12.94
C ASP A 139 -10.21 -1.94 11.80
N ARG A 140 -9.90 -2.34 10.57
CA ARG A 140 -10.71 -2.02 9.39
C ARG A 140 -11.55 -3.21 8.93
N ASN A 141 -11.71 -4.23 9.79
CA ASN A 141 -12.48 -5.44 9.51
C ASN A 141 -11.97 -6.24 8.32
N LEU A 142 -10.68 -6.18 8.06
CA LEU A 142 -10.03 -6.96 7.02
C LEU A 142 -9.27 -8.11 7.69
N ASN A 143 -9.98 -9.19 8.01
CA ASN A 143 -9.45 -10.28 8.81
C ASN A 143 -8.92 -11.46 7.99
N SER A 144 -9.10 -11.43 6.68
CA SER A 144 -8.67 -12.53 5.81
C SER A 144 -7.51 -12.06 4.94
N PHE A 145 -6.30 -12.45 5.31
CA PHE A 145 -5.08 -12.08 4.60
C PHE A 145 -4.04 -13.19 4.74
N ASN A 146 -3.09 -13.22 3.81
CA ASN A 146 -1.97 -14.15 3.83
C ASN A 146 -0.73 -13.43 4.36
N LEU A 147 -0.02 -14.08 5.28
CA LEU A 147 1.27 -13.58 5.76
C LEU A 147 2.38 -14.32 5.03
N ILE A 148 3.22 -13.57 4.33
CA ILE A 148 4.33 -14.11 3.55
C ILE A 148 5.64 -13.65 4.18
N THR A 149 6.54 -14.59 4.44
CA THR A 149 7.86 -14.27 4.98
C THR A 149 8.94 -14.84 4.09
N ASN A 150 10.14 -14.27 4.16
CA ASN A 150 11.29 -14.75 3.40
C ASN A 150 12.23 -15.61 4.26
N MET A 151 11.69 -16.15 5.34
CA MET A 151 12.51 -16.92 6.28
C MET A 151 13.10 -18.18 5.68
N GLU A 152 12.42 -18.77 4.69
CA GLU A 152 12.94 -19.99 4.08
C GLU A 152 14.28 -19.81 3.39
N THR A 153 14.56 -18.63 2.88
CA THR A 153 15.82 -18.38 2.18
C THR A 153 17.03 -18.53 3.08
N GLU A 154 16.84 -18.32 4.38
CA GLU A 154 17.92 -18.47 5.35
C GLU A 154 18.20 -19.92 5.69
N LYS A 155 17.21 -20.77 5.53
CA LYS A 155 17.32 -22.19 5.90
C LYS A 155 18.03 -23.02 4.85
N THR A 156 18.18 -22.54 3.66
CA THR A 156 18.81 -23.28 2.58
C THR A 156 20.33 -23.23 2.66
N GLU A 157 20.83 -22.46 3.54
CA GLU A 157 22.27 -22.37 3.76
C GLU A 157 22.76 -23.44 4.76
#